data_d7283fa1688a6cd925cdaf32a00449eb
#
_entry.id   d7283fa1688a6cd925cdaf32a00449eb
#
_cell.length_a   1.000
_cell.length_b   1.000
_cell.length_c   1.000
_cell.angle_alpha   90.00
_cell.angle_beta   90.00
_cell.angle_gamma   90.00
#
_symmetry.space_group_name_H-M   'P 1'
#
loop_
_entity.id
_entity.type
_entity.pdbx_description
1 polymer ?
#
loop_
_entity_poly.entity_id
_entity_poly.type
_entity_poly.pdbx_seq_one_letter_code
_entity_poly.pdbx_strand_id
1 'polypeptide(L)'
;MTGWGQTGPRRLQAGHDINYISLNGVLHSIGRRGERPVPPLNLTGDFGGGSMFLLVGILAALWERQSSGKGQVVDTAMIDGSSVLAQMIWGFRQDGLWSDERGVNMLDGGAPYYDTYTCADGRYISIGAIEPQFYAEMIKGLDLQDADLPDQNDMGRWPELRAAITEAVAAKDRDHWATVFADSDACVTPVLSFAEVESEPHVTERDTFYRDGDYLQPMPAPRFSRSVPPKPTPPGAAGADTDAVLRDWT
;
A
#
# COMPACT_ATOMS: atom_id res chain seq x y z
N MET A 1 20.13 -3.90 8.52
CA MET A 1 18.78 -4.48 8.19
C MET A 1 18.96 -5.96 7.87
N THR A 2 18.06 -6.79 8.37
CA THR A 2 18.03 -8.24 8.15
C THR A 2 16.59 -8.72 7.95
N GLY A 3 16.40 -9.94 7.43
CA GLY A 3 15.06 -10.51 7.31
C GLY A 3 14.49 -10.98 8.65
N TRP A 4 15.30 -11.77 9.37
CA TRP A 4 14.86 -12.47 10.59
C TRP A 4 15.31 -11.83 11.90
N GLY A 5 16.11 -10.75 11.85
CA GLY A 5 16.81 -10.23 13.02
C GLY A 5 18.16 -10.92 13.27
N GLN A 6 18.94 -10.38 14.22
CA GLN A 6 20.26 -10.92 14.59
C GLN A 6 20.18 -12.00 15.67
N THR A 7 19.00 -12.24 16.21
CA THR A 7 18.72 -13.27 17.24
C THR A 7 17.68 -14.27 16.73
N GLY A 8 17.36 -15.27 17.52
CA GLY A 8 16.38 -16.29 17.20
C GLY A 8 16.89 -17.41 16.29
N PRO A 9 16.09 -18.47 16.11
CA PRO A 9 16.54 -19.69 15.45
C PRO A 9 16.76 -19.53 13.92
N ARG A 10 16.15 -18.51 13.30
CA ARG A 10 16.23 -18.27 11.86
C ARG A 10 17.27 -17.23 11.45
N ARG A 11 18.03 -16.65 12.39
CA ARG A 11 18.95 -15.53 12.12
C ARG A 11 19.96 -15.77 10.98
N LEU A 12 20.33 -17.02 10.73
CA LEU A 12 21.28 -17.41 9.69
C LEU A 12 20.62 -18.06 8.46
N GLN A 13 19.29 -18.11 8.42
CA GLN A 13 18.57 -18.69 7.29
C GLN A 13 18.36 -17.62 6.21
N ALA A 14 18.37 -18.04 4.95
CA ALA A 14 17.94 -17.21 3.85
C ALA A 14 16.42 -17.02 3.87
N GLY A 15 15.96 -15.94 3.26
CA GLY A 15 14.55 -15.63 3.09
C GLY A 15 14.38 -14.36 2.26
N HIS A 16 13.15 -14.10 1.84
CA HIS A 16 12.72 -12.91 1.12
C HIS A 16 11.46 -12.34 1.77
N ASP A 17 11.01 -11.16 1.33
CA ASP A 17 9.82 -10.47 1.82
C ASP A 17 8.69 -11.43 2.20
N ILE A 18 8.25 -12.23 1.23
CA ILE A 18 7.14 -13.18 1.40
C ILE A 18 7.34 -14.15 2.58
N ASN A 19 8.58 -14.55 2.87
CA ASN A 19 8.87 -15.47 3.97
C ASN A 19 8.75 -14.77 5.32
N TYR A 20 9.18 -13.52 5.42
CA TYR A 20 9.11 -12.72 6.65
C TYR A 20 7.67 -12.41 7.03
N ILE A 21 6.87 -11.94 6.06
CA ILE A 21 5.46 -11.64 6.28
C ILE A 21 4.57 -12.88 6.43
N SER A 22 5.05 -14.07 6.02
CA SER A 22 4.34 -15.33 6.26
C SER A 22 4.32 -15.71 7.74
N LEU A 23 5.42 -15.47 8.47
CA LEU A 23 5.54 -15.93 9.86
C LEU A 23 4.87 -15.01 10.87
N ASN A 24 4.63 -13.75 10.52
CA ASN A 24 3.98 -12.78 11.40
C ASN A 24 2.48 -12.60 11.12
N GLY A 25 1.89 -13.43 10.24
CA GLY A 25 0.45 -13.42 9.93
C GLY A 25 0.02 -12.43 8.86
N VAL A 26 0.89 -11.48 8.45
CA VAL A 26 0.53 -10.43 7.48
C VAL A 26 0.15 -11.03 6.13
N LEU A 27 0.95 -11.97 5.59
CA LEU A 27 0.61 -12.61 4.32
C LEU A 27 -0.70 -13.39 4.39
N HIS A 28 -0.99 -14.02 5.54
CA HIS A 28 -2.24 -14.76 5.71
C HIS A 28 -3.47 -13.89 5.53
N SER A 29 -3.42 -12.63 5.95
CA SER A 29 -4.53 -11.69 5.88
C SER A 29 -4.77 -11.09 4.48
N ILE A 30 -3.87 -11.29 3.51
CA ILE A 30 -3.93 -10.67 2.18
C ILE A 30 -4.43 -11.67 1.13
N GLY A 31 -5.54 -11.35 0.46
CA GLY A 31 -6.13 -12.15 -0.62
C GLY A 31 -7.64 -12.28 -0.51
N ARG A 32 -8.23 -13.07 -1.37
CA ARG A 32 -9.69 -13.28 -1.46
C ARG A 32 -10.14 -14.41 -0.53
N ARG A 33 -11.43 -14.35 -0.13
CA ARG A 33 -12.08 -15.38 0.67
C ARG A 33 -12.01 -16.75 -0.01
N GLY A 34 -11.61 -17.77 0.73
CA GLY A 34 -11.52 -19.14 0.22
C GLY A 34 -10.36 -19.41 -0.74
N GLU A 35 -9.56 -18.39 -1.09
CA GLU A 35 -8.40 -18.52 -1.96
C GLU A 35 -7.08 -18.53 -1.15
N ARG A 36 -5.98 -18.87 -1.83
CA ARG A 36 -4.64 -18.77 -1.24
C ARG A 36 -4.26 -17.31 -0.99
N PRO A 37 -3.37 -17.02 -0.01
CA PRO A 37 -2.80 -15.68 0.19
C PRO A 37 -2.14 -15.16 -1.09
N VAL A 38 -2.25 -13.84 -1.31
CA VAL A 38 -1.68 -13.15 -2.47
C VAL A 38 -0.45 -12.36 -2.04
N PRO A 39 0.74 -12.58 -2.65
CA PRO A 39 1.92 -11.78 -2.35
C PRO A 39 1.72 -10.30 -2.72
N PRO A 40 1.95 -9.35 -1.77
CA PRO A 40 1.78 -7.91 -2.02
C PRO A 40 3.04 -7.28 -2.63
N LEU A 41 3.67 -7.93 -3.60
CA LEU A 41 5.04 -7.62 -4.03
C LEU A 41 6.03 -7.74 -2.86
N ASN A 42 7.12 -6.99 -2.89
CA ASN A 42 8.07 -6.89 -1.76
C ASN A 42 7.95 -5.56 -1.00
N LEU A 43 6.75 -4.96 -1.03
CA LEU A 43 6.52 -3.63 -0.44
C LEU A 43 6.35 -3.69 1.07
N THR A 44 5.82 -4.80 1.60
CA THR A 44 5.45 -4.91 3.01
C THR A 44 6.62 -5.30 3.90
N GLY A 45 7.40 -6.30 3.52
CA GLY A 45 8.57 -6.76 4.29
C GLY A 45 9.81 -5.92 4.01
N ASP A 46 10.29 -5.92 2.75
CA ASP A 46 11.57 -5.30 2.39
C ASP A 46 11.55 -3.77 2.53
N PHE A 47 10.52 -3.11 2.02
CA PHE A 47 10.45 -1.66 2.03
C PHE A 47 9.71 -1.10 3.24
N GLY A 48 8.46 -1.44 3.47
CA GLY A 48 7.66 -0.92 4.58
C GLY A 48 8.23 -1.32 5.94
N GLY A 49 8.37 -2.62 6.17
CA GLY A 49 8.88 -3.18 7.44
C GLY A 49 10.38 -3.09 7.63
N GLY A 50 11.14 -3.12 6.53
CA GLY A 50 12.61 -3.08 6.56
C GLY A 50 13.17 -1.67 6.37
N SER A 51 13.16 -1.18 5.12
CA SER A 51 13.87 0.03 4.73
C SER A 51 13.37 1.28 5.45
N MET A 52 12.06 1.46 5.60
CA MET A 52 11.52 2.63 6.30
C MET A 52 11.85 2.61 7.79
N PHE A 53 11.75 1.46 8.46
CA PHE A 53 12.15 1.34 9.87
C PHE A 53 13.65 1.53 10.06
N LEU A 54 14.48 1.08 9.13
CA LEU A 54 15.92 1.33 9.17
C LEU A 54 16.22 2.83 9.11
N LEU A 55 15.62 3.56 8.17
CA LEU A 55 15.81 5.01 8.03
C LEU A 55 15.35 5.75 9.29
N VAL A 56 14.16 5.43 9.81
CA VAL A 56 13.66 6.01 11.07
C VAL A 56 14.60 5.70 12.23
N GLY A 57 15.06 4.45 12.35
CA GLY A 57 15.99 4.03 13.39
C GLY A 57 17.33 4.78 13.33
N ILE A 58 17.92 4.94 12.13
CA ILE A 58 19.16 5.70 11.93
C ILE A 58 18.96 7.17 12.32
N LEU A 59 17.90 7.82 11.85
CA LEU A 59 17.63 9.21 12.17
C LEU A 59 17.38 9.43 13.67
N ALA A 60 16.63 8.52 14.32
CA ALA A 60 16.41 8.55 15.76
C ALA A 60 17.71 8.37 16.55
N ALA A 61 18.57 7.45 16.14
CA ALA A 61 19.87 7.21 16.77
C ALA A 61 20.83 8.40 16.61
N LEU A 62 20.82 9.05 15.43
CA LEU A 62 21.62 10.27 15.19
C LEU A 62 21.10 11.44 16.02
N TRP A 63 19.78 11.56 16.17
CA TRP A 63 19.18 12.59 17.01
C TRP A 63 19.52 12.38 18.50
N GLU A 64 19.35 11.15 19.01
CA GLU A 64 19.69 10.79 20.38
C GLU A 64 21.18 11.07 20.68
N ARG A 65 22.06 10.71 19.76
CA ARG A 65 23.51 10.95 19.87
C ARG A 65 23.88 12.42 20.11
N GLN A 66 23.07 13.37 19.62
CA GLN A 66 23.34 14.81 19.87
C GLN A 66 23.25 15.16 21.35
N SER A 67 22.45 14.44 22.11
CA SER A 67 22.28 14.64 23.56
C SER A 67 23.22 13.77 24.39
N SER A 68 23.38 12.51 24.03
CA SER A 68 24.18 11.55 24.81
C SER A 68 25.68 11.51 24.43
N GLY A 69 26.02 11.92 23.22
CA GLY A 69 27.36 11.74 22.63
C GLY A 69 27.72 10.29 22.28
N LYS A 70 26.78 9.35 22.42
CA LYS A 70 27.03 7.91 22.24
C LYS A 70 26.41 7.41 20.94
N GLY A 71 27.10 6.48 20.27
CA GLY A 71 26.54 5.68 19.16
C GLY A 71 25.86 4.42 19.68
N GLN A 72 25.03 3.82 18.85
CA GLN A 72 24.37 2.55 19.14
C GLN A 72 24.15 1.70 17.88
N VAL A 73 23.91 0.42 18.05
CA VAL A 73 23.49 -0.48 16.98
C VAL A 73 22.00 -0.33 16.77
N VAL A 74 21.59 -0.18 15.51
CA VAL A 74 20.19 -0.21 15.08
C VAL A 74 19.96 -1.54 14.38
N ASP A 75 19.34 -2.49 15.10
CA ASP A 75 18.94 -3.79 14.53
C ASP A 75 17.51 -3.69 13.99
N THR A 76 17.39 -3.71 12.68
CA THR A 76 16.10 -3.64 11.98
C THR A 76 15.84 -4.95 11.26
N ALA A 77 14.87 -5.71 11.74
CA ALA A 77 14.42 -6.93 11.09
C ALA A 77 13.11 -6.70 10.32
N MET A 78 13.03 -7.20 9.10
CA MET A 78 11.84 -7.06 8.25
C MET A 78 10.61 -7.71 8.89
N ILE A 79 10.79 -8.84 9.58
CA ILE A 79 9.71 -9.51 10.32
C ILE A 79 9.16 -8.62 11.44
N ASP A 80 10.01 -7.90 12.16
CA ASP A 80 9.59 -7.02 13.25
C ASP A 80 8.84 -5.80 12.72
N GLY A 81 9.43 -5.10 11.74
CA GLY A 81 8.82 -3.90 11.18
C GLY A 81 7.52 -4.18 10.45
N SER A 82 7.40 -5.29 9.71
CA SER A 82 6.13 -5.67 9.08
C SER A 82 5.06 -6.07 10.11
N SER A 83 5.47 -6.59 11.27
CA SER A 83 4.55 -6.83 12.40
C SER A 83 4.01 -5.52 12.97
N VAL A 84 4.87 -4.49 13.08
CA VAL A 84 4.44 -3.14 13.54
C VAL A 84 3.51 -2.48 12.52
N LEU A 85 3.74 -2.65 11.21
CA LEU A 85 2.80 -2.15 10.18
C LEU A 85 1.39 -2.73 10.35
N ALA A 86 1.27 -3.97 10.83
CA ALA A 86 -0.01 -4.62 11.09
C ALA A 86 -0.59 -4.33 12.48
N GLN A 87 -0.04 -3.38 13.25
CA GLN A 87 -0.45 -3.11 14.65
C GLN A 87 -1.95 -2.85 14.80
N MET A 88 -2.56 -2.10 13.86
CA MET A 88 -4.00 -1.83 13.87
C MET A 88 -4.81 -3.13 13.72
N ILE A 89 -4.40 -4.01 12.82
CA ILE A 89 -5.07 -5.31 12.60
C ILE A 89 -4.96 -6.20 13.84
N TRP A 90 -3.80 -6.20 14.50
CA TRP A 90 -3.63 -6.89 15.77
C TRP A 90 -4.55 -6.34 16.87
N GLY A 91 -4.75 -5.01 16.92
CA GLY A 91 -5.72 -4.38 17.82
C GLY A 91 -7.15 -4.85 17.54
N PHE A 92 -7.60 -4.74 16.29
CA PHE A 92 -8.94 -5.19 15.88
C PHE A 92 -9.17 -6.69 16.18
N ARG A 93 -8.17 -7.53 15.98
CA ARG A 93 -8.25 -8.96 16.30
C ARG A 93 -8.44 -9.19 17.80
N GLN A 94 -7.73 -8.48 18.66
CA GLN A 94 -7.88 -8.57 20.12
C GLN A 94 -9.26 -8.12 20.60
N ASP A 95 -9.84 -7.11 19.94
CA ASP A 95 -11.16 -6.58 20.25
C ASP A 95 -12.31 -7.39 19.59
N GLY A 96 -11.98 -8.48 18.87
CA GLY A 96 -12.99 -9.32 18.18
C GLY A 96 -13.58 -8.69 16.92
N LEU A 97 -12.96 -7.61 16.41
CA LEU A 97 -13.38 -6.88 15.20
C LEU A 97 -12.67 -7.37 13.93
N TRP A 98 -11.77 -8.34 14.05
CA TRP A 98 -11.06 -8.95 12.94
C TRP A 98 -11.07 -10.47 13.03
N SER A 99 -11.52 -11.11 11.96
CA SER A 99 -11.47 -12.57 11.79
C SER A 99 -10.15 -12.99 11.14
N ASP A 100 -9.61 -14.14 11.55
CA ASP A 100 -8.47 -14.76 10.86
C ASP A 100 -8.88 -15.34 9.49
N GLU A 101 -10.18 -15.45 9.17
CA GLU A 101 -10.65 -15.75 7.83
C GLU A 101 -10.43 -14.51 6.93
N ARG A 102 -9.67 -14.70 5.86
CA ARG A 102 -9.32 -13.67 4.89
C ARG A 102 -10.50 -13.31 3.99
N GLY A 103 -10.62 -12.01 3.62
CA GLY A 103 -11.65 -11.52 2.71
C GLY A 103 -13.05 -11.47 3.30
N VAL A 104 -13.15 -11.33 4.63
CA VAL A 104 -14.41 -11.16 5.36
C VAL A 104 -14.41 -9.94 6.27
N ASN A 105 -13.28 -9.25 6.38
CA ASN A 105 -13.10 -8.10 7.23
C ASN A 105 -13.27 -6.78 6.45
N MET A 106 -13.28 -5.67 7.17
CA MET A 106 -13.51 -4.35 6.57
C MET A 106 -12.42 -3.96 5.55
N LEU A 107 -11.15 -4.23 5.83
CA LEU A 107 -10.00 -3.70 5.04
C LEU A 107 -9.34 -4.75 4.13
N ASP A 108 -9.87 -5.96 4.06
CA ASP A 108 -9.28 -7.06 3.26
C ASP A 108 -10.13 -7.43 2.02
N GLY A 109 -11.06 -6.55 1.65
CA GLY A 109 -12.00 -6.78 0.56
C GLY A 109 -13.26 -7.56 0.99
N GLY A 110 -13.48 -7.77 2.30
CA GLY A 110 -14.73 -8.34 2.83
C GLY A 110 -15.88 -7.33 2.78
N ALA A 111 -15.64 -6.07 3.15
CA ALA A 111 -16.62 -5.02 3.04
C ALA A 111 -16.85 -4.60 1.57
N PRO A 112 -18.11 -4.52 1.09
CA PRO A 112 -18.40 -4.10 -0.29
C PRO A 112 -17.96 -2.68 -0.61
N TYR A 113 -17.89 -1.82 0.37
CA TYR A 113 -17.46 -0.43 0.25
C TYR A 113 -15.93 -0.24 0.42
N TYR A 114 -15.17 -1.34 0.53
CA TYR A 114 -13.70 -1.33 0.56
C TYR A 114 -13.16 -2.50 -0.26
N ASP A 115 -13.23 -2.37 -1.59
CA ASP A 115 -12.78 -3.41 -2.53
C ASP A 115 -12.55 -2.85 -3.93
N THR A 116 -12.17 -3.71 -4.86
CA THR A 116 -12.05 -3.42 -6.30
C THR A 116 -13.16 -4.10 -7.08
N TYR A 117 -13.65 -3.43 -8.13
CA TYR A 117 -14.76 -3.90 -8.97
C TYR A 117 -14.39 -3.86 -10.45
N THR A 118 -14.90 -4.84 -11.20
CA THR A 118 -14.67 -4.95 -12.65
C THR A 118 -15.71 -4.13 -13.42
N CYS A 119 -15.24 -3.22 -14.26
CA CYS A 119 -16.03 -2.38 -15.16
C CYS A 119 -16.40 -3.13 -16.44
N ALA A 120 -17.28 -2.54 -17.27
CA ALA A 120 -17.74 -3.12 -18.53
C ALA A 120 -16.59 -3.43 -19.50
N ASP A 121 -15.54 -2.63 -19.50
CA ASP A 121 -14.34 -2.78 -20.34
C ASP A 121 -13.30 -3.78 -19.80
N GLY A 122 -13.61 -4.47 -18.69
CA GLY A 122 -12.71 -5.42 -18.02
C GLY A 122 -11.60 -4.77 -17.19
N ARG A 123 -11.54 -3.43 -17.13
CA ARG A 123 -10.66 -2.69 -16.21
C ARG A 123 -11.33 -2.54 -14.84
N TYR A 124 -10.67 -1.89 -13.89
CA TYR A 124 -11.10 -1.89 -12.50
C TYR A 124 -11.22 -0.49 -11.94
N ILE A 125 -12.15 -0.31 -11.00
CA ILE A 125 -12.15 0.78 -10.03
C ILE A 125 -11.90 0.23 -8.62
N SER A 126 -11.38 1.08 -7.75
CA SER A 126 -11.32 0.82 -6.31
C SER A 126 -12.34 1.68 -5.59
N ILE A 127 -12.96 1.12 -4.56
CA ILE A 127 -13.88 1.80 -3.65
C ILE A 127 -13.28 1.72 -2.25
N GLY A 128 -13.22 2.86 -1.55
CA GLY A 128 -12.74 2.98 -0.17
C GLY A 128 -13.67 3.85 0.68
N ALA A 129 -14.99 3.77 0.46
CA ALA A 129 -16.01 4.61 1.06
C ALA A 129 -16.44 4.14 2.46
N ILE A 130 -15.52 4.24 3.43
CA ILE A 130 -15.71 3.71 4.79
C ILE A 130 -16.69 4.58 5.58
N GLU A 131 -16.50 5.90 5.60
CA GLU A 131 -17.31 6.82 6.38
C GLU A 131 -18.70 7.01 5.75
N PRO A 132 -19.79 7.18 6.56
CA PRO A 132 -21.15 7.24 6.03
C PRO A 132 -21.38 8.32 4.97
N GLN A 133 -20.72 9.48 5.08
CA GLN A 133 -20.84 10.55 4.10
C GLN A 133 -20.21 10.17 2.75
N PHE A 134 -19.05 9.52 2.74
CA PHE A 134 -18.39 9.05 1.51
C PHE A 134 -19.14 7.87 0.89
N TYR A 135 -19.68 7.00 1.73
CA TYR A 135 -20.57 5.92 1.30
C TYR A 135 -21.83 6.47 0.59
N ALA A 136 -22.47 7.48 1.16
CA ALA A 136 -23.65 8.11 0.53
C ALA A 136 -23.31 8.73 -0.85
N GLU A 137 -22.14 9.39 -0.99
CA GLU A 137 -21.69 9.93 -2.28
C GLU A 137 -21.37 8.80 -3.27
N MET A 138 -20.79 7.69 -2.84
CA MET A 138 -20.54 6.52 -3.67
C MET A 138 -21.84 5.90 -4.19
N ILE A 139 -22.83 5.66 -3.31
CA ILE A 139 -24.14 5.12 -3.67
C ILE A 139 -24.86 6.03 -4.68
N LYS A 140 -24.80 7.35 -4.48
CA LYS A 140 -25.35 8.32 -5.40
C LYS A 140 -24.65 8.32 -6.77
N GLY A 141 -23.32 8.28 -6.79
CA GLY A 141 -22.54 8.24 -8.01
C GLY A 141 -22.75 6.95 -8.83
N LEU A 142 -23.07 5.84 -8.15
CA LEU A 142 -23.44 4.57 -8.77
C LEU A 142 -24.93 4.50 -9.19
N ASP A 143 -25.71 5.55 -8.97
CA ASP A 143 -27.17 5.61 -9.26
C ASP A 143 -27.98 4.56 -8.47
N LEU A 144 -27.56 4.28 -7.22
CA LEU A 144 -28.14 3.27 -6.35
C LEU A 144 -28.97 3.87 -5.19
N GLN A 145 -29.18 5.19 -5.11
CA GLN A 145 -29.83 5.87 -4.00
C GLN A 145 -31.31 5.48 -3.81
N ASP A 146 -31.98 5.03 -4.87
CA ASP A 146 -33.37 4.59 -4.83
C ASP A 146 -33.53 3.05 -4.75
N ALA A 147 -32.42 2.32 -4.68
CA ALA A 147 -32.42 0.87 -4.55
C ALA A 147 -32.67 0.43 -3.09
N ASP A 148 -33.32 -0.72 -2.90
CA ASP A 148 -33.51 -1.34 -1.58
C ASP A 148 -32.22 -2.04 -1.14
N LEU A 149 -31.24 -1.25 -0.66
CA LEU A 149 -29.93 -1.74 -0.25
C LEU A 149 -29.92 -2.11 1.24
N PRO A 150 -29.12 -3.11 1.62
CA PRO A 150 -28.79 -3.37 3.02
C PRO A 150 -28.06 -2.18 3.68
N ASP A 151 -28.17 -2.10 5.02
CA ASP A 151 -27.32 -1.16 5.77
C ASP A 151 -25.85 -1.43 5.52
N GLN A 152 -25.06 -0.34 5.41
CA GLN A 152 -23.62 -0.40 5.15
C GLN A 152 -22.90 -1.37 6.09
N ASN A 153 -23.27 -1.40 7.37
CA ASN A 153 -22.59 -2.16 8.41
C ASN A 153 -23.25 -3.52 8.71
N ASP A 154 -24.30 -3.90 7.98
CA ASP A 154 -24.88 -5.23 8.10
C ASP A 154 -24.01 -6.27 7.39
N MET A 155 -22.99 -6.75 8.10
CA MET A 155 -22.04 -7.75 7.58
C MET A 155 -22.75 -9.03 7.08
N GLY A 156 -23.89 -9.39 7.66
CA GLY A 156 -24.67 -10.56 7.24
C GLY A 156 -25.25 -10.41 5.84
N ARG A 157 -25.50 -9.17 5.41
CA ARG A 157 -26.04 -8.84 4.09
C ARG A 157 -25.02 -8.20 3.13
N TRP A 158 -23.75 -8.14 3.48
CA TRP A 158 -22.70 -7.69 2.57
C TRP A 158 -22.70 -8.39 1.20
N PRO A 159 -23.01 -9.71 1.08
CA PRO A 159 -23.12 -10.33 -0.24
C PRO A 159 -24.17 -9.68 -1.16
N GLU A 160 -25.30 -9.24 -0.61
CA GLU A 160 -26.36 -8.55 -1.36
C GLU A 160 -25.91 -7.15 -1.81
N LEU A 161 -25.31 -6.38 -0.90
CA LEU A 161 -24.73 -5.06 -1.19
C LEU A 161 -23.62 -5.17 -2.25
N ARG A 162 -22.76 -6.16 -2.13
CA ARG A 162 -21.70 -6.43 -3.12
C ARG A 162 -22.28 -6.74 -4.50
N ALA A 163 -23.34 -7.53 -4.57
CA ALA A 163 -24.00 -7.86 -5.83
C ALA A 163 -24.55 -6.59 -6.52
N ALA A 164 -25.23 -5.72 -5.79
CA ALA A 164 -25.76 -4.46 -6.31
C ALA A 164 -24.66 -3.53 -6.83
N ILE A 165 -23.57 -3.34 -6.05
CA ILE A 165 -22.42 -2.53 -6.48
C ILE A 165 -21.74 -3.15 -7.71
N THR A 166 -21.56 -4.47 -7.73
CA THR A 166 -20.94 -5.17 -8.87
C THR A 166 -21.75 -4.97 -10.15
N GLU A 167 -23.08 -5.11 -10.08
CA GLU A 167 -23.97 -4.89 -11.23
C GLU A 167 -23.90 -3.45 -11.73
N ALA A 168 -23.96 -2.48 -10.82
CA ALA A 168 -23.87 -1.06 -11.19
C ALA A 168 -22.53 -0.74 -11.86
N VAL A 169 -21.41 -1.17 -11.27
CA VAL A 169 -20.07 -0.89 -11.81
C VAL A 169 -19.87 -1.56 -13.15
N ALA A 170 -20.34 -2.79 -13.35
CA ALA A 170 -20.23 -3.52 -14.61
C ALA A 170 -21.03 -2.92 -15.77
N ALA A 171 -21.91 -1.97 -15.50
CA ALA A 171 -22.74 -1.31 -16.54
C ALA A 171 -21.97 -0.27 -17.35
N LYS A 172 -20.81 0.21 -16.90
CA LYS A 172 -20.02 1.27 -17.56
C LYS A 172 -18.54 0.96 -17.53
N ASP A 173 -17.80 1.62 -18.42
CA ASP A 173 -16.35 1.52 -18.51
C ASP A 173 -15.66 2.23 -17.34
N ARG A 174 -14.43 1.84 -17.02
CA ARG A 174 -13.62 2.44 -15.95
C ARG A 174 -13.51 3.97 -16.07
N ASP A 175 -13.28 4.48 -17.28
CA ASP A 175 -13.06 5.91 -17.50
C ASP A 175 -14.36 6.72 -17.37
N HIS A 176 -15.52 6.08 -17.58
CA HIS A 176 -16.82 6.67 -17.20
C HIS A 176 -16.87 6.91 -15.68
N TRP A 177 -16.54 5.90 -14.88
CA TRP A 177 -16.54 6.02 -13.41
C TRP A 177 -15.49 7.00 -12.91
N ALA A 178 -14.31 7.04 -13.53
CA ALA A 178 -13.30 8.06 -13.25
C ALA A 178 -13.83 9.48 -13.43
N THR A 179 -14.67 9.70 -14.45
CA THR A 179 -15.31 11.00 -14.71
C THR A 179 -16.42 11.30 -13.70
N VAL A 180 -17.27 10.32 -13.38
CA VAL A 180 -18.39 10.49 -12.42
C VAL A 180 -17.87 10.89 -11.04
N PHE A 181 -16.77 10.30 -10.61
CA PHE A 181 -16.23 10.50 -9.27
C PHE A 181 -15.08 11.52 -9.17
N ALA A 182 -14.69 12.18 -10.28
CA ALA A 182 -13.54 13.09 -10.34
C ALA A 182 -13.58 14.23 -9.29
N ASP A 183 -14.78 14.80 -9.09
CA ASP A 183 -15.00 15.95 -8.20
C ASP A 183 -15.89 15.58 -6.99
N SER A 184 -15.79 14.35 -6.50
CA SER A 184 -16.60 13.86 -5.37
C SER A 184 -15.73 13.31 -4.24
N ASP A 185 -16.28 13.30 -3.03
CA ASP A 185 -15.66 12.66 -1.86
C ASP A 185 -16.06 11.18 -1.70
N ALA A 186 -16.51 10.53 -2.77
CA ALA A 186 -16.99 9.14 -2.77
C ALA A 186 -15.90 8.10 -2.48
N CYS A 187 -14.64 8.48 -2.44
CA CYS A 187 -13.50 7.56 -2.30
C CYS A 187 -13.49 6.46 -3.37
N VAL A 188 -13.79 6.82 -4.60
CA VAL A 188 -13.79 5.92 -5.77
C VAL A 188 -12.77 6.42 -6.78
N THR A 189 -11.84 5.54 -7.20
CA THR A 189 -10.79 5.89 -8.16
C THR A 189 -10.56 4.79 -9.20
N PRO A 190 -10.10 5.12 -10.41
CA PRO A 190 -9.67 4.11 -11.37
C PRO A 190 -8.42 3.37 -10.84
N VAL A 191 -8.35 2.07 -11.07
CA VAL A 191 -7.11 1.30 -10.87
C VAL A 191 -6.28 1.40 -12.15
N LEU A 192 -5.16 2.10 -12.06
CA LEU A 192 -4.26 2.35 -13.19
C LEU A 192 -3.12 1.33 -13.23
N SER A 193 -2.72 0.94 -14.43
CA SER A 193 -1.45 0.25 -14.66
C SER A 193 -0.27 1.23 -14.59
N PHE A 194 0.96 0.73 -14.44
CA PHE A 194 2.17 1.57 -14.49
C PHE A 194 2.31 2.35 -15.80
N ALA A 195 1.76 1.84 -16.91
CA ALA A 195 1.79 2.54 -18.21
C ALA A 195 0.81 3.73 -18.28
N GLU A 196 -0.19 3.77 -17.40
CA GLU A 196 -1.22 4.80 -17.41
C GLU A 196 -0.95 5.96 -16.45
N VAL A 197 -0.07 5.77 -15.45
CA VAL A 197 0.12 6.76 -14.35
C VAL A 197 0.57 8.13 -14.84
N GLU A 198 1.32 8.23 -15.96
CA GLU A 198 1.80 9.51 -16.47
C GLU A 198 0.70 10.39 -17.05
N SER A 199 -0.43 9.80 -17.45
CA SER A 199 -1.58 10.54 -18.00
C SER A 199 -2.62 10.92 -16.95
N GLU A 200 -2.43 10.50 -15.70
CA GLU A 200 -3.35 10.82 -14.63
C GLU A 200 -3.14 12.28 -14.17
N PRO A 201 -4.21 13.13 -14.18
CA PRO A 201 -4.07 14.57 -13.94
C PRO A 201 -3.43 14.94 -12.60
N HIS A 202 -3.86 14.30 -11.50
CA HIS A 202 -3.31 14.59 -10.17
C HIS A 202 -1.84 14.17 -10.06
N VAL A 203 -1.48 13.02 -10.62
CA VAL A 203 -0.10 12.51 -10.67
C VAL A 203 0.80 13.46 -11.45
N THR A 204 0.31 13.98 -12.58
CA THR A 204 1.01 14.92 -13.44
C THR A 204 1.18 16.28 -12.77
N GLU A 205 0.09 16.89 -12.29
CA GLU A 205 0.11 18.21 -11.62
C GLU A 205 0.99 18.19 -10.36
N ARG A 206 1.00 17.06 -9.65
CA ARG A 206 1.82 16.88 -8.47
C ARG A 206 3.29 16.58 -8.75
N ASP A 207 3.70 16.38 -10.03
CA ASP A 207 5.04 15.91 -10.37
C ASP A 207 5.43 14.66 -9.57
N THR A 208 4.55 13.66 -9.51
CA THR A 208 4.80 12.43 -8.73
C THR A 208 5.88 11.58 -9.38
N PHE A 209 5.99 11.64 -10.70
CA PHE A 209 7.01 10.96 -11.48
C PHE A 209 7.85 11.95 -12.27
N TYR A 210 9.04 11.53 -12.62
CA TYR A 210 10.01 12.24 -13.43
C TYR A 210 10.53 11.33 -14.53
N ARG A 211 10.56 11.84 -15.76
CA ARG A 211 11.10 11.11 -16.92
C ARG A 211 12.48 11.65 -17.28
N ASP A 212 13.45 10.73 -17.41
CA ASP A 212 14.78 10.99 -17.92
C ASP A 212 15.06 10.02 -19.08
N GLY A 213 14.95 10.52 -20.34
CA GLY A 213 14.93 9.68 -21.51
C GLY A 213 13.82 8.64 -21.46
N ASP A 214 14.18 7.36 -21.52
CA ASP A 214 13.24 6.24 -21.47
C ASP A 214 12.86 5.83 -20.03
N TYR A 215 13.51 6.39 -19.01
CA TYR A 215 13.27 6.03 -17.60
C TYR A 215 12.20 6.92 -16.97
N LEU A 216 11.10 6.32 -16.56
CA LEU A 216 10.14 6.93 -15.68
C LEU A 216 10.48 6.55 -14.24
N GLN A 217 10.70 7.53 -13.37
CA GLN A 217 11.08 7.32 -11.98
C GLN A 217 10.18 8.11 -11.04
N PRO A 218 9.83 7.55 -9.86
CA PRO A 218 9.15 8.34 -8.84
C PRO A 218 10.07 9.45 -8.33
N MET A 219 9.49 10.61 -8.10
CA MET A 219 10.18 11.71 -7.42
C MET A 219 10.44 11.36 -5.94
N PRO A 220 11.52 11.91 -5.34
CA PRO A 220 11.78 11.69 -3.93
C PRO A 220 10.63 12.13 -3.02
N ALA A 221 10.37 11.32 -2.00
CA ALA A 221 9.41 11.60 -0.94
C ALA A 221 10.09 11.43 0.44
N PRO A 222 9.69 12.22 1.48
CA PRO A 222 8.74 13.32 1.43
C PRO A 222 9.29 14.58 0.72
N ARG A 223 8.39 15.50 0.35
CA ARG A 223 8.77 16.81 -0.23
C ARG A 223 9.04 17.81 0.90
N PHE A 224 10.20 18.42 0.84
CA PHE A 224 10.60 19.46 1.78
C PHE A 224 10.44 20.84 1.16
N SER A 225 9.91 21.81 1.92
CA SER A 225 9.72 23.19 1.44
C SER A 225 11.04 23.96 1.23
N ARG A 226 12.12 23.51 1.83
CA ARG A 226 13.44 24.18 1.79
C ARG A 226 14.56 23.25 1.29
N SER A 227 14.66 22.03 1.80
CA SER A 227 15.72 21.08 1.47
C SER A 227 15.25 20.18 0.33
N VAL A 228 15.08 20.73 -0.87
CA VAL A 228 14.58 20.01 -2.04
C VAL A 228 15.63 18.98 -2.48
N PRO A 229 15.30 17.68 -2.47
CA PRO A 229 16.22 16.65 -2.95
C PRO A 229 16.43 16.77 -4.47
N PRO A 230 17.61 16.35 -4.98
CA PRO A 230 17.85 16.30 -6.42
C PRO A 230 16.91 15.31 -7.10
N LYS A 231 16.66 15.51 -8.40
CA LYS A 231 15.96 14.53 -9.21
C LYS A 231 16.77 13.22 -9.27
N PRO A 232 16.11 12.06 -9.25
CA PRO A 232 16.80 10.78 -9.37
C PRO A 232 17.47 10.68 -10.75
N THR A 233 18.60 10.02 -10.81
CA THR A 233 19.31 9.72 -12.07
C THR A 233 19.17 8.23 -12.38
N PRO A 234 19.13 7.85 -13.67
CA PRO A 234 19.17 6.45 -14.05
C PRO A 234 20.40 5.74 -13.46
N PRO A 235 20.33 4.45 -13.18
CA PRO A 235 21.48 3.70 -12.69
C PRO A 235 22.59 3.68 -13.74
N GLY A 236 23.83 3.88 -13.31
CA GLY A 236 25.01 3.71 -14.15
C GLY A 236 25.25 2.24 -14.52
N ALA A 237 26.14 2.01 -15.47
CA ALA A 237 26.58 0.64 -15.77
C ALA A 237 27.23 0.01 -14.53
N ALA A 238 27.16 -1.31 -14.41
CA ALA A 238 27.78 -2.04 -13.31
C ALA A 238 29.29 -1.73 -13.27
N GLY A 239 29.82 -1.30 -12.12
CA GLY A 239 31.21 -0.95 -11.92
C GLY A 239 31.62 0.46 -12.39
N ALA A 240 30.70 1.28 -12.90
CA ALA A 240 31.03 2.63 -13.41
C ALA A 240 31.74 3.53 -12.39
N ASP A 241 31.42 3.40 -11.11
CA ASP A 241 31.96 4.23 -10.03
C ASP A 241 33.16 3.59 -9.30
N THR A 242 33.56 2.36 -9.65
CA THR A 242 34.56 1.59 -8.91
C THR A 242 35.84 2.35 -8.75
N ASP A 243 36.40 2.89 -9.84
CA ASP A 243 37.70 3.59 -9.81
C ASP A 243 37.61 4.93 -9.05
N ALA A 244 36.48 5.62 -9.11
CA ALA A 244 36.28 6.84 -8.35
C ALA A 244 36.20 6.54 -6.83
N VAL A 245 35.43 5.56 -6.44
CA VAL A 245 35.31 5.12 -5.04
C VAL A 245 36.68 4.66 -4.50
N LEU A 246 37.44 3.86 -5.24
CA LEU A 246 38.75 3.40 -4.80
C LEU A 246 39.74 4.57 -4.62
N ARG A 247 39.72 5.59 -5.48
CA ARG A 247 40.57 6.78 -5.32
C ARG A 247 40.24 7.62 -4.11
N ASP A 248 38.95 7.76 -3.81
CA ASP A 248 38.44 8.62 -2.71
C ASP A 248 38.61 7.98 -1.33
N TRP A 249 38.75 6.66 -1.26
CA TRP A 249 38.81 5.89 -0.01
C TRP A 249 40.19 5.26 0.27
N THR A 250 41.17 5.40 -0.63
CA THR A 250 42.58 4.97 -0.45
C THR A 250 43.53 6.15 -0.38
#